data_58d6bf4990b93611fa0e3617a2d01c65
#
_entry.id   58d6bf4990b93611fa0e3617a2d01c65
#
_cell.length_a   1.000
_cell.length_b   1.000
_cell.length_c   1.000
_cell.angle_alpha   90.00
_cell.angle_beta   90.00
_cell.angle_gamma   90.00
#
_symmetry.space_group_name_H-M   'P 1'
#
loop_
_entity.id
_entity.type
_entity.pdbx_description
1 polymer ?
#
loop_
_entity_poly.entity_id
_entity_poly.type
_entity_poly.pdbx_seq_one_letter_code
_entity_poly.pdbx_strand_id
1 'polypeptide(L)'
;MVVAAPTYNIIDELKEEGDWEMLQKYSGFVFNDDAPKNTAREEYQNMMYLERPGCNLCMGNQEKAARGDTVMATSTRLFQGRVVEDSERKKGESLLASTPVVVLSAILGRIPTMEEYQKAVKGIPLTKFAPPLQAMSN
;
A
#
# COMPACT_ATOMS: atom_id res chain seq x y z
N MET A 1 -3.21 5.08 -5.39
CA MET A 1 -2.53 4.17 -4.43
C MET A 1 -3.52 3.73 -3.37
N VAL A 2 -3.55 2.46 -3.00
CA VAL A 2 -4.40 1.92 -1.93
C VAL A 2 -3.55 1.62 -0.72
N VAL A 3 -3.99 2.04 0.47
CA VAL A 3 -3.32 1.79 1.75
C VAL A 3 -4.33 1.18 2.72
N ALA A 4 -3.94 0.11 3.38
CA ALA A 4 -4.71 -0.50 4.45
C ALA A 4 -3.79 -0.81 5.65
N ALA A 5 -4.19 -0.40 6.84
CA ALA A 5 -3.53 -0.83 8.06
C ALA A 5 -3.84 -2.32 8.32
N PRO A 6 -2.93 -3.08 8.95
CA PRO A 6 -3.20 -4.49 9.25
C PRO A 6 -4.33 -4.68 10.27
N THR A 7 -4.46 -3.77 11.24
CA THR A 7 -5.46 -3.83 12.32
C THR A 7 -5.92 -2.43 12.73
N TYR A 8 -7.03 -2.35 13.46
CA TYR A 8 -7.48 -1.08 14.08
C TYR A 8 -6.49 -0.56 15.14
N ASN A 9 -5.80 -1.43 15.86
CA ASN A 9 -4.79 -1.01 16.83
C ASN A 9 -3.66 -0.19 16.18
N ILE A 10 -3.25 -0.57 14.97
CA ILE A 10 -2.26 0.22 14.21
C ILE A 10 -2.81 1.58 13.81
N ILE A 11 -4.10 1.68 13.52
CA ILE A 11 -4.73 3.00 13.27
C ILE A 11 -4.70 3.86 14.53
N ASP A 12 -4.95 3.27 15.69
CA ASP A 12 -4.92 3.99 16.96
C ASP A 12 -3.50 4.48 17.29
N GLU A 13 -2.48 3.65 17.07
CA GLU A 13 -1.07 4.06 17.16
C GLU A 13 -0.74 5.22 16.20
N LEU A 14 -1.18 5.13 14.94
CA LEU A 14 -0.98 6.20 13.96
C LEU A 14 -1.68 7.51 14.34
N LYS A 15 -2.84 7.44 15.02
CA LYS A 15 -3.52 8.62 15.56
C LYS A 15 -2.73 9.26 16.71
N GLU A 16 -2.21 8.45 17.63
CA GLU A 16 -1.38 8.90 18.73
C GLU A 16 -0.10 9.60 18.26
N GLU A 17 0.49 9.12 17.15
CA GLU A 17 1.68 9.71 16.53
C GLU A 17 1.36 10.92 15.62
N GLY A 18 0.09 11.18 15.28
CA GLY A 18 -0.34 12.24 14.35
C GLY A 18 -0.18 11.86 12.87
N ASP A 19 0.24 10.65 12.58
CA ASP A 19 0.45 10.16 11.20
C ASP A 19 -0.87 9.84 10.50
N TRP A 20 -1.91 9.48 11.28
CA TRP A 20 -3.24 9.19 10.72
C TRP A 20 -3.89 10.42 10.10
N GLU A 21 -3.85 11.56 10.76
CA GLU A 21 -4.37 12.82 10.25
C GLU A 21 -3.62 13.28 9.00
N MET A 22 -2.31 13.02 8.96
CA MET A 22 -1.50 13.29 7.75
C MET A 22 -1.95 12.40 6.59
N LEU A 23 -2.13 11.10 6.80
CA LEU A 23 -2.62 10.18 5.78
C LEU A 23 -4.01 10.59 5.29
N GLN A 24 -4.93 10.95 6.19
CA GLN A 24 -6.27 11.42 5.83
C GLN A 24 -6.22 12.70 4.99
N LYS A 25 -5.37 13.64 5.33
CA LYS A 25 -5.21 14.92 4.62
C LYS A 25 -4.81 14.72 3.15
N TYR A 26 -3.99 13.70 2.86
CA TYR A 26 -3.52 13.42 1.50
C TYR A 26 -4.32 12.33 0.78
N SER A 27 -5.35 11.80 1.41
CA SER A 27 -6.24 10.79 0.83
C SER A 27 -7.45 11.45 0.20
N GLY A 28 -7.82 11.02 -0.98
CA GLY A 28 -9.09 11.39 -1.61
C GLY A 28 -10.28 10.69 -0.96
N PHE A 29 -10.04 9.54 -0.34
CA PHE A 29 -11.04 8.75 0.36
C PHE A 29 -10.47 8.10 1.62
N VAL A 30 -11.25 8.12 2.69
CA VAL A 30 -10.99 7.39 3.94
C VAL A 30 -12.17 6.45 4.16
N PHE A 31 -11.88 5.19 4.46
CA PHE A 31 -12.93 4.22 4.73
C PHE A 31 -13.89 4.71 5.84
N ASN A 32 -15.14 4.37 5.67
CA ASN A 32 -16.16 4.54 6.70
C ASN A 32 -16.79 3.17 6.95
N ASP A 33 -16.82 2.74 8.21
CA ASP A 33 -17.37 1.43 8.58
C ASP A 33 -18.87 1.30 8.27
N ASP A 34 -19.57 2.43 8.21
CA ASP A 34 -20.99 2.52 7.90
C ASP A 34 -21.28 2.64 6.38
N ALA A 35 -20.25 2.87 5.56
CA ALA A 35 -20.45 3.03 4.12
C ALA A 35 -20.63 1.68 3.41
N PRO A 36 -21.48 1.63 2.36
CA PRO A 36 -21.59 0.44 1.52
C PRO A 36 -20.23 0.04 0.94
N LYS A 37 -19.94 -1.27 0.90
CA LYS A 37 -18.65 -1.84 0.48
C LYS A 37 -18.22 -1.51 -0.96
N ASN A 38 -19.05 -0.87 -1.76
CA ASN A 38 -18.84 -0.58 -3.19
C ASN A 38 -19.05 0.89 -3.52
N THR A 39 -18.59 1.83 -2.69
CA THR A 39 -18.62 3.24 -3.07
C THR A 39 -17.69 3.45 -4.26
N ALA A 40 -18.21 4.07 -5.31
CA ALA A 40 -17.60 4.17 -6.63
C ALA A 40 -16.12 4.57 -6.61
N ARG A 41 -15.25 3.61 -6.93
CA ARG A 41 -13.80 3.78 -7.00
C ARG A 41 -13.35 4.55 -8.25
N GLU A 42 -14.23 4.67 -9.23
CA GLU A 42 -13.95 5.40 -10.49
C GLU A 42 -13.60 6.87 -10.25
N GLU A 43 -14.17 7.50 -9.23
CA GLU A 43 -13.90 8.89 -8.86
C GLU A 43 -12.50 9.11 -8.27
N TYR A 44 -11.84 8.05 -7.79
CA TYR A 44 -10.58 8.12 -7.03
C TYR A 44 -9.39 7.46 -7.73
N GLN A 45 -9.49 7.11 -9.01
CA GLN A 45 -8.49 6.34 -9.75
C GLN A 45 -7.06 6.93 -9.70
N ASN A 46 -6.92 8.23 -9.52
CA ASN A 46 -5.63 8.92 -9.47
C ASN A 46 -5.25 9.43 -8.07
N MET A 47 -5.95 8.99 -7.04
CA MET A 47 -5.75 9.45 -5.66
C MET A 47 -5.25 8.31 -4.76
N MET A 48 -4.63 8.67 -3.64
CA MET A 48 -4.45 7.75 -2.54
C MET A 48 -5.79 7.57 -1.82
N TYR A 49 -6.13 6.37 -1.42
CA TYR A 49 -7.26 6.13 -0.54
C TYR A 49 -6.93 5.10 0.54
N LEU A 50 -7.56 5.29 1.69
CA LEU A 50 -7.39 4.46 2.87
C LEU A 50 -8.52 3.45 2.92
N GLU A 51 -8.15 2.17 2.85
CA GLU A 51 -9.06 1.05 2.97
C GLU A 51 -9.19 0.57 4.42
N ARG A 52 -10.26 -0.18 4.68
CA ARG A 52 -10.50 -0.80 5.99
C ARG A 52 -9.31 -1.65 6.42
N PRO A 53 -8.99 -1.63 7.71
CA PRO A 53 -7.95 -2.49 8.25
C PRO A 53 -8.22 -3.96 7.97
N GLY A 54 -7.14 -4.71 7.75
CA GLY A 54 -7.19 -6.15 7.57
C GLY A 54 -6.33 -6.68 6.45
N CYS A 55 -6.36 -8.00 6.27
CA CYS A 55 -5.57 -8.69 5.25
C CYS A 55 -6.26 -8.80 3.88
N ASN A 56 -7.47 -8.28 3.72
CA ASN A 56 -8.25 -8.48 2.50
C ASN A 56 -7.60 -7.85 1.26
N LEU A 57 -6.92 -6.70 1.42
CA LEU A 57 -6.17 -6.07 0.35
C LEU A 57 -5.02 -6.98 -0.13
N CYS A 58 -4.21 -7.51 0.80
CA CYS A 58 -3.14 -8.46 0.48
C CYS A 58 -3.65 -9.76 -0.14
N MET A 59 -4.90 -10.13 0.13
CA MET A 59 -5.53 -11.34 -0.40
C MET A 59 -6.23 -11.11 -1.74
N GLY A 60 -6.29 -9.86 -2.24
CA GLY A 60 -7.00 -9.51 -3.46
C GLY A 60 -8.52 -9.65 -3.34
N ASN A 61 -9.06 -9.60 -2.12
CA ASN A 61 -10.49 -9.74 -1.87
C ASN A 61 -11.23 -8.39 -1.83
N GLN A 62 -10.51 -7.32 -1.47
CA GLN A 62 -11.06 -5.96 -1.46
C GLN A 62 -10.86 -5.28 -2.80
N GLU A 63 -9.65 -5.43 -3.36
CA GLU A 63 -9.21 -4.78 -4.57
C GLU A 63 -8.51 -5.74 -5.51
N LYS A 64 -8.88 -5.63 -6.78
CA LYS A 64 -8.08 -6.17 -7.89
C LYS A 64 -7.91 -5.09 -8.94
N ALA A 65 -6.72 -5.01 -9.50
CA ALA A 65 -6.47 -4.18 -10.66
C ALA A 65 -7.17 -4.73 -11.90
N ALA A 66 -7.35 -3.88 -12.88
CA ALA A 66 -7.97 -4.26 -14.14
C ALA A 66 -7.18 -5.38 -14.85
N ARG A 67 -7.88 -6.10 -15.71
CA ARG A 67 -7.29 -7.25 -16.43
C ARG A 67 -6.07 -6.86 -17.24
N GLY A 68 -4.97 -7.54 -16.96
CA GLY A 68 -3.70 -7.36 -17.67
C GLY A 68 -2.91 -6.12 -17.23
N ASP A 69 -3.27 -5.46 -16.14
CA ASP A 69 -2.49 -4.37 -15.55
C ASP A 69 -1.25 -4.88 -14.81
N THR A 70 -0.35 -3.95 -14.49
CA THR A 70 0.80 -4.20 -13.62
C THR A 70 0.53 -3.56 -12.26
N VAL A 71 0.67 -4.34 -11.20
CA VAL A 71 0.49 -3.90 -9.80
C VAL A 71 1.80 -3.99 -9.05
N MET A 72 2.15 -2.94 -8.34
CA MET A 72 3.24 -2.98 -7.36
C MET A 72 2.66 -3.01 -5.95
N ALA A 73 3.10 -3.95 -5.12
CA ALA A 73 2.61 -4.12 -3.76
C ALA A 73 3.72 -4.55 -2.79
N THR A 74 3.46 -4.35 -1.50
CA THR A 74 4.36 -4.78 -0.41
C THR A 74 4.07 -6.20 0.07
N SER A 75 3.02 -6.83 -0.44
CA SER A 75 2.64 -8.19 -0.05
C SER A 75 3.59 -9.24 -0.62
N THR A 76 4.09 -10.12 0.22
CA THR A 76 4.92 -11.26 -0.19
C THR A 76 4.12 -12.41 -0.82
N ARG A 77 2.80 -12.32 -0.82
CA ARG A 77 1.88 -13.34 -1.35
C ARG A 77 1.34 -12.96 -2.72
N LEU A 78 2.21 -12.45 -3.59
CA LEU A 78 1.88 -12.10 -4.96
C LEU A 78 2.05 -13.32 -5.87
N PHE A 79 0.97 -13.90 -6.30
CA PHE A 79 0.94 -14.89 -7.35
C PHE A 79 -0.04 -14.47 -8.45
N GLN A 80 0.11 -15.03 -9.62
CA GLN A 80 -0.70 -14.70 -10.79
C GLN A 80 -2.20 -14.77 -10.48
N GLY A 81 -2.95 -13.77 -10.91
CA GLY A 81 -4.40 -13.68 -10.73
C GLY A 81 -4.86 -13.27 -9.32
N ARG A 82 -3.94 -13.04 -8.35
CA ARG A 82 -4.33 -12.69 -7.00
C ARG A 82 -4.79 -11.24 -6.87
N VAL A 83 -3.93 -10.31 -7.23
CA VAL A 83 -4.19 -8.85 -7.10
C VAL A 83 -4.47 -8.18 -8.43
N VAL A 84 -4.21 -8.89 -9.51
CA VAL A 84 -4.50 -8.47 -10.89
C VAL A 84 -5.19 -9.62 -11.61
N GLU A 85 -6.24 -9.34 -12.35
CA GLU A 85 -6.90 -10.35 -13.18
C GLU A 85 -6.15 -10.55 -14.50
N ASP A 86 -6.02 -11.82 -14.93
CA ASP A 86 -5.52 -12.13 -16.25
C ASP A 86 -6.59 -11.84 -17.32
N SER A 87 -6.15 -11.38 -18.48
CA SER A 87 -6.96 -11.34 -19.69
C SER A 87 -6.51 -12.40 -20.68
N GLU A 88 -7.35 -12.71 -21.64
CA GLU A 88 -6.99 -13.66 -22.73
C GLU A 88 -5.80 -13.18 -23.56
N ARG A 89 -5.58 -11.84 -23.63
CA ARG A 89 -4.55 -11.22 -24.47
C ARG A 89 -3.30 -10.80 -23.70
N LYS A 90 -3.42 -10.53 -22.39
CA LYS A 90 -2.32 -10.06 -21.57
C LYS A 90 -2.47 -10.63 -20.16
N LYS A 91 -1.39 -11.21 -19.66
CA LYS A 91 -1.31 -11.64 -18.27
C LYS A 91 -1.06 -10.43 -17.39
N GLY A 92 -1.74 -10.40 -16.24
CA GLY A 92 -1.48 -9.42 -15.20
C GLY A 92 -0.11 -9.64 -14.56
N GLU A 93 0.57 -8.57 -14.23
CA GLU A 93 1.89 -8.61 -13.59
C GLU A 93 1.82 -8.08 -12.17
N SER A 94 2.56 -8.71 -11.26
CA SER A 94 2.67 -8.29 -9.87
C SER A 94 4.13 -8.09 -9.50
N LEU A 95 4.46 -6.91 -9.01
CA LEU A 95 5.81 -6.53 -8.59
C LEU A 95 5.85 -6.41 -7.07
N LEU A 96 6.73 -7.17 -6.42
CA LEU A 96 7.00 -7.03 -5.00
C LEU A 96 8.03 -5.90 -4.79
N ALA A 97 7.69 -4.95 -3.93
CA ALA A 97 8.59 -3.86 -3.58
C ALA A 97 8.45 -3.47 -2.10
N SER A 98 9.46 -2.80 -1.57
CA SER A 98 9.40 -2.22 -0.23
C SER A 98 8.43 -1.03 -0.20
N THR A 99 7.88 -0.73 0.97
CA THR A 99 6.95 0.40 1.15
C THR A 99 7.47 1.72 0.58
N PRO A 100 8.73 2.15 0.83
CA PRO A 100 9.24 3.38 0.24
C PRO A 100 9.25 3.36 -1.30
N VAL A 101 9.55 2.22 -1.92
CA VAL A 101 9.52 2.09 -3.39
C VAL A 101 8.09 2.19 -3.92
N VAL A 102 7.13 1.55 -3.27
CA VAL A 102 5.70 1.64 -3.66
C VAL A 102 5.21 3.08 -3.57
N VAL A 103 5.50 3.77 -2.47
CA VAL A 103 5.10 5.17 -2.25
C VAL A 103 5.74 6.09 -3.28
N LEU A 104 7.05 5.98 -3.50
CA LEU A 104 7.75 6.79 -4.51
C LEU A 104 7.23 6.52 -5.92
N SER A 105 6.97 5.26 -6.25
CA SER A 105 6.41 4.90 -7.56
C SER A 105 5.03 5.53 -7.77
N ALA A 106 4.20 5.57 -6.73
CA ALA A 106 2.90 6.22 -6.79
C ALA A 106 3.00 7.74 -6.99
N ILE A 107 3.98 8.39 -6.36
CA ILE A 107 4.23 9.83 -6.50
C ILE A 107 4.78 10.16 -7.89
N LEU A 108 5.72 9.36 -8.38
CA LEU A 108 6.43 9.61 -9.64
C LEU A 108 5.68 9.10 -10.87
N GLY A 109 4.67 8.25 -10.70
CA GLY A 109 4.00 7.53 -11.79
C GLY A 109 4.89 6.49 -12.50
N ARG A 110 6.05 6.14 -11.93
CA ARG A 110 7.02 5.17 -12.44
C ARG A 110 7.90 4.61 -11.32
N ILE A 111 8.62 3.54 -11.62
CA ILE A 111 9.62 3.01 -10.68
C ILE A 111 10.74 4.06 -10.47
N PRO A 112 11.10 4.39 -9.21
CA PRO A 112 12.17 5.34 -8.92
C PRO A 112 13.53 4.80 -9.35
N THR A 113 14.41 5.72 -9.71
CA THR A 113 15.84 5.39 -9.85
C THR A 113 16.47 5.17 -8.48
N MET A 114 17.65 4.53 -8.43
CA MET A 114 18.38 4.33 -7.19
C MET A 114 18.74 5.65 -6.48
N GLU A 115 19.05 6.68 -7.26
CA GLU A 115 19.39 8.01 -6.72
C GLU A 115 18.16 8.68 -6.07
N GLU A 116 17.00 8.64 -6.75
CA GLU A 116 15.74 9.16 -6.21
C GLU A 116 15.34 8.42 -4.93
N TYR A 117 15.48 7.09 -4.92
CA TYR A 117 15.22 6.28 -3.74
C TYR A 117 16.14 6.68 -2.58
N GLN A 118 17.44 6.72 -2.80
CA GLN A 118 18.42 7.08 -1.76
C GLN A 118 18.17 8.49 -1.19
N LYS A 119 17.81 9.44 -2.06
CA LYS A 119 17.48 10.80 -1.64
C LYS A 119 16.20 10.83 -0.77
N ALA A 120 15.20 10.06 -1.12
CA ALA A 120 13.92 10.04 -0.40
C ALA A 120 14.03 9.35 0.96
N VAL A 121 14.82 8.25 1.07
CA VAL A 121 14.97 7.53 2.34
C VAL A 121 16.03 8.13 3.25
N LYS A 122 16.84 9.08 2.74
CA LYS A 122 17.85 9.77 3.52
C LYS A 122 17.21 10.59 4.64
N GLY A 123 17.46 10.21 5.89
CA GLY A 123 16.87 10.88 7.07
C GLY A 123 15.62 10.19 7.64
N ILE A 124 15.13 9.14 7.00
CA ILE A 124 14.11 8.29 7.64
C ILE A 124 14.82 7.42 8.68
N PRO A 125 14.49 7.52 9.97
CA PRO A 125 15.12 6.71 11.01
C PRO A 125 14.67 5.25 10.89
N LEU A 126 15.44 4.45 10.15
CA LEU A 126 15.16 3.01 9.98
C LEU A 126 15.17 2.25 11.32
N THR A 127 15.76 2.82 12.34
CA THR A 127 15.82 2.26 13.71
C THR A 127 14.47 2.20 14.43
N LYS A 128 13.46 2.95 13.99
CA LYS A 128 12.09 2.86 14.58
C LYS A 128 11.39 1.52 14.27
N PHE A 129 11.83 0.79 13.24
CA PHE A 129 11.16 -0.39 12.71
C PHE A 129 11.97 -1.69 12.78
N ALA A 130 13.21 -1.64 13.18
CA ALA A 130 14.04 -2.83 13.36
C ALA A 130 14.20 -3.10 14.87
N PRO A 131 13.75 -4.25 15.38
CA PRO A 131 14.15 -4.66 16.70
C PRO A 131 15.69 -4.71 16.73
N PRO A 132 16.33 -4.30 17.84
CA PRO A 132 17.78 -4.35 17.93
C PRO A 132 18.25 -5.79 17.67
N LEU A 133 19.19 -5.94 16.73
CA LEU A 133 19.75 -7.24 16.30
C LEU A 133 20.26 -8.13 17.46
N GLN A 134 20.45 -7.55 18.64
CA GLN A 134 20.84 -8.25 19.88
C GLN A 134 19.72 -9.11 20.49
N ALA A 135 18.45 -8.97 20.07
CA ALA A 135 17.35 -9.79 20.57
C ALA A 135 17.22 -11.16 19.86
N MET A 136 18.04 -11.45 18.86
CA MET A 136 17.99 -12.69 18.09
C MET A 136 19.13 -13.66 18.39
N SER A 137 19.96 -13.38 19.40
CA SER A 137 21.06 -14.26 19.83
C SER A 137 20.77 -14.86 21.21
N ASN A 138 19.74 -15.71 21.30
CA ASN A 138 19.61 -16.72 22.36
C ASN A 138 18.83 -17.92 21.82
#